data_643010a7f5f45b5be1f57d452fb023e9
#
_entry.id   643010a7f5f45b5be1f57d452fb023e9
#
_cell.length_a   1.000
_cell.length_b   1.000
_cell.length_c   1.000
_cell.angle_alpha   90.00
_cell.angle_beta   90.00
_cell.angle_gamma   90.00
#
_symmetry.space_group_name_H-M   'P 1'
#
loop_
_entity.id
_entity.type
_entity.pdbx_description
1 polymer ?
#
loop_
_entity_poly.entity_id
_entity_poly.type
_entity_poly.pdbx_seq_one_letter_code
_entity_poly.pdbx_strand_id
1 'polypeptide(L)'
;MGDRNYGEDYQLLAELAQRDCAYVIRLRANAVVQVDEDLALSAADRQAHVLRHAWVRLGARRTVRTRLVWVQTPKEVLVVATNLSAPEMSAELVAVLYRCRWQVELFFRWIKCILGQRHWLAESETGVTVQLYLALIAAVLLQLFTGRRPTRRMMELVQWYILGVASVAELTSGLERELARPAAKNQS
;
A
#
# COMPACT_ATOMS: atom_id res chain seq x y z
N MET A 1 -1.75 -5.84 7.61
CA MET A 1 -2.22 -4.45 7.44
C MET A 1 -3.52 -4.45 6.65
N GLY A 2 -4.55 -3.73 7.08
CA GLY A 2 -5.88 -3.76 6.48
C GLY A 2 -6.47 -2.38 6.18
N ASP A 3 -7.42 -2.37 5.23
CA ASP A 3 -8.20 -1.20 4.85
C ASP A 3 -9.33 -0.94 5.86
N ARG A 4 -10.00 0.20 5.69
CA ARG A 4 -11.17 0.67 6.42
C ARG A 4 -12.31 -0.38 6.52
N ASN A 5 -12.45 -1.23 5.49
CA ASN A 5 -13.46 -2.29 5.48
C ASN A 5 -13.25 -3.35 6.56
N TYR A 6 -11.99 -3.61 6.95
CA TYR A 6 -11.66 -4.54 8.05
C TYR A 6 -11.76 -3.89 9.44
N GLY A 7 -11.77 -2.56 9.51
CA GLY A 7 -11.85 -1.81 10.76
C GLY A 7 -13.22 -1.82 11.42
N GLU A 8 -14.25 -2.38 10.77
CA GLU A 8 -15.60 -2.57 11.34
C GLU A 8 -15.81 -3.96 11.92
N ASP A 9 -14.98 -4.91 11.53
CA ASP A 9 -15.05 -6.27 12.02
C ASP A 9 -14.23 -6.41 13.31
N TYR A 10 -14.86 -6.03 14.42
CA TYR A 10 -14.23 -6.13 15.74
C TYR A 10 -14.00 -7.59 16.17
N GLN A 11 -14.75 -8.55 15.62
CA GLN A 11 -14.52 -9.96 15.88
C GLN A 11 -13.20 -10.40 15.23
N LEU A 12 -12.94 -10.01 13.99
CA LEU A 12 -11.67 -10.26 13.32
C LEU A 12 -10.49 -9.67 14.11
N LEU A 13 -10.63 -8.42 14.63
CA LEU A 13 -9.57 -7.81 15.44
C LEU A 13 -9.29 -8.59 16.72
N ALA A 14 -10.36 -9.11 17.38
CA ALA A 14 -10.21 -9.95 18.56
C ALA A 14 -9.53 -11.28 18.24
N GLU A 15 -9.93 -11.94 17.14
CA GLU A 15 -9.32 -13.19 16.69
C GLU A 15 -7.84 -13.04 16.33
N LEU A 16 -7.47 -11.95 15.63
CA LEU A 16 -6.08 -11.65 15.32
C LEU A 16 -5.24 -11.46 16.59
N ALA A 17 -5.78 -10.73 17.57
CA ALA A 17 -5.11 -10.52 18.84
C ALA A 17 -4.95 -11.83 19.63
N GLN A 18 -5.97 -12.71 19.65
CA GLN A 18 -5.91 -14.03 20.31
C GLN A 18 -4.89 -14.98 19.66
N ARG A 19 -4.67 -14.84 18.34
CA ARG A 19 -3.68 -15.64 17.59
C ARG A 19 -2.28 -15.03 17.58
N ASP A 20 -2.03 -14.01 18.38
CA ASP A 20 -0.78 -13.25 18.41
C ASP A 20 -0.37 -12.68 17.03
N CYS A 21 -1.36 -12.40 16.20
CA CYS A 21 -1.15 -11.79 14.90
C CYS A 21 -1.18 -10.26 15.01
N ALA A 22 -0.03 -9.63 14.75
CA ALA A 22 0.07 -8.18 14.71
C ALA A 22 -0.78 -7.58 13.58
N TYR A 23 -1.51 -6.50 13.86
CA TYR A 23 -2.28 -5.79 12.85
C TYR A 23 -2.07 -4.27 12.90
N VAL A 24 -2.26 -3.64 11.74
CA VAL A 24 -2.36 -2.18 11.55
C VAL A 24 -3.51 -1.95 10.57
N ILE A 25 -4.65 -1.44 11.07
CA ILE A 25 -5.91 -1.36 10.33
C ILE A 25 -6.53 0.01 10.54
N ARG A 26 -7.01 0.64 9.45
CA ARG A 26 -7.75 1.91 9.56
C ARG A 26 -9.16 1.65 10.06
N LEU A 27 -9.59 2.42 11.07
CA LEU A 27 -10.97 2.46 11.52
C LEU A 27 -11.78 3.50 10.75
N ARG A 28 -13.09 3.37 10.78
CA ARG A 28 -14.01 4.44 10.36
C ARG A 28 -14.08 5.55 11.40
N ALA A 29 -14.38 6.76 10.95
CA ALA A 29 -14.47 7.94 11.84
C ALA A 29 -15.58 7.84 12.90
N ASN A 30 -16.61 7.01 12.64
CA ASN A 30 -17.73 6.77 13.53
C ASN A 30 -17.57 5.54 14.44
N ALA A 31 -16.38 4.96 14.54
CA ALA A 31 -16.12 3.84 15.41
C ALA A 31 -16.44 4.19 16.87
N VAL A 32 -17.20 3.32 17.55
CA VAL A 32 -17.51 3.49 18.98
C VAL A 32 -16.26 3.15 19.78
N VAL A 33 -15.68 4.15 20.43
CA VAL A 33 -14.40 4.07 21.12
C VAL A 33 -14.57 4.52 22.57
N GLN A 34 -14.09 3.72 23.50
CA GLN A 34 -13.86 4.13 24.89
C GLN A 34 -12.35 4.22 25.12
N VAL A 35 -11.87 5.37 25.53
CA VAL A 35 -10.44 5.57 25.87
C VAL A 35 -10.19 5.04 27.28
N ASP A 36 -9.21 4.14 27.39
CA ASP A 36 -8.75 3.61 28.68
C ASP A 36 -7.55 4.43 29.19
N GLU A 37 -6.58 4.76 28.29
CA GLU A 37 -5.34 5.42 28.66
C GLU A 37 -4.76 6.20 27.48
N ASP A 38 -4.51 7.50 27.69
CA ASP A 38 -3.76 8.32 26.74
C ASP A 38 -2.25 8.12 26.92
N LEU A 39 -1.55 7.99 25.80
CA LEU A 39 -0.11 7.81 25.78
C LEU A 39 0.60 9.10 25.38
N ALA A 40 1.80 9.34 25.94
CA ALA A 40 2.58 10.52 25.64
C ALA A 40 3.14 10.50 24.22
N LEU A 41 3.05 11.63 23.51
CA LEU A 41 3.63 11.80 22.17
C LEU A 41 5.11 12.18 22.27
N SER A 42 5.95 11.44 21.56
CA SER A 42 7.36 11.78 21.34
C SER A 42 7.52 12.94 20.33
N ALA A 43 8.73 13.48 20.20
CA ALA A 43 9.04 14.46 19.16
C ALA A 43 8.88 13.86 17.75
N ALA A 44 9.27 12.59 17.55
CA ALA A 44 9.14 11.88 16.29
C ALA A 44 7.66 11.66 15.91
N ASP A 45 6.80 11.32 16.87
CA ASP A 45 5.37 11.17 16.64
C ASP A 45 4.75 12.49 16.13
N ARG A 46 5.13 13.63 16.72
CA ARG A 46 4.67 14.95 16.27
C ARG A 46 5.16 15.29 14.86
N GLN A 47 6.42 15.00 14.55
CA GLN A 47 6.98 15.15 13.19
C GLN A 47 6.26 14.29 12.17
N ALA A 48 5.82 13.10 12.59
CA ALA A 48 5.00 12.20 11.75
C ALA A 48 3.52 12.62 11.65
N HIS A 49 3.16 13.80 12.20
CA HIS A 49 1.80 14.32 12.27
C HIS A 49 0.82 13.45 13.07
N VAL A 50 1.32 12.72 14.06
CA VAL A 50 0.46 12.04 15.04
C VAL A 50 -0.12 13.07 15.99
N LEU A 51 -1.45 13.12 16.07
CA LEU A 51 -2.19 14.02 16.95
C LEU A 51 -2.37 13.45 18.36
N ARG A 52 -2.57 12.15 18.43
CA ARG A 52 -2.88 11.39 19.65
C ARG A 52 -2.59 9.92 19.45
N HIS A 53 -2.21 9.21 20.50
CA HIS A 53 -2.33 7.76 20.57
C HIS A 53 -2.78 7.32 21.97
N ALA A 54 -3.60 6.28 22.02
CA ALA A 54 -4.22 5.85 23.25
C ALA A 54 -4.58 4.36 23.21
N TRP A 55 -4.60 3.70 24.37
CA TRP A 55 -5.27 2.43 24.53
C TRP A 55 -6.77 2.66 24.66
N VAL A 56 -7.54 1.88 23.92
CA VAL A 56 -8.98 2.01 23.83
C VAL A 56 -9.67 0.65 23.83
N ARG A 57 -10.96 0.67 24.10
CA ARG A 57 -11.86 -0.47 23.84
C ARG A 57 -12.83 -0.11 22.73
N LEU A 58 -12.92 -1.02 21.76
CA LEU A 58 -13.78 -0.87 20.59
C LEU A 58 -15.10 -1.60 20.74
N GLY A 59 -16.12 -1.05 20.06
CA GLY A 59 -17.46 -1.60 19.95
C GLY A 59 -18.37 -1.31 21.14
N ALA A 60 -19.67 -1.49 20.92
CA ALA A 60 -20.69 -1.25 21.96
C ALA A 60 -20.50 -2.11 23.22
N ARG A 61 -19.97 -3.33 23.03
CA ARG A 61 -19.67 -4.26 24.15
C ARG A 61 -18.28 -4.07 24.76
N ARG A 62 -17.44 -3.16 24.20
CA ARG A 62 -16.08 -2.84 24.70
C ARG A 62 -15.16 -4.06 24.85
N THR A 63 -15.29 -5.02 23.95
CA THR A 63 -14.62 -6.32 24.06
C THR A 63 -13.21 -6.35 23.50
N VAL A 64 -12.88 -5.43 22.59
CA VAL A 64 -11.59 -5.42 21.88
C VAL A 64 -10.74 -4.28 22.40
N ARG A 65 -9.70 -4.62 23.17
CA ARG A 65 -8.65 -3.66 23.56
C ARG A 65 -7.63 -3.50 22.44
N THR A 66 -7.42 -2.28 21.98
CA THR A 66 -6.48 -1.96 20.91
C THR A 66 -5.87 -0.59 21.17
N ARG A 67 -4.74 -0.31 20.55
CA ARG A 67 -4.13 1.03 20.55
C ARG A 67 -4.58 1.76 19.30
N LEU A 68 -5.11 2.96 19.46
CA LEU A 68 -5.42 3.86 18.35
C LEU A 68 -4.34 4.92 18.19
N VAL A 69 -4.05 5.24 16.95
CA VAL A 69 -3.16 6.33 16.54
C VAL A 69 -3.94 7.24 15.59
N TRP A 70 -4.09 8.51 15.98
CA TRP A 70 -4.73 9.55 15.17
C TRP A 70 -3.66 10.30 14.39
N VAL A 71 -3.73 10.25 13.07
CA VAL A 71 -2.71 10.83 12.17
C VAL A 71 -3.35 11.91 11.31
N GLN A 72 -2.81 13.12 11.36
CA GLN A 72 -3.24 14.21 10.49
C GLN A 72 -2.74 13.97 9.06
N THR A 73 -3.65 14.05 8.11
CA THR A 73 -3.30 14.13 6.68
C THR A 73 -3.82 15.44 6.10
N PRO A 74 -3.41 15.84 4.90
CA PRO A 74 -3.94 17.07 4.27
C PRO A 74 -5.45 17.06 4.05
N LYS A 75 -6.08 15.88 4.03
CA LYS A 75 -7.52 15.72 3.72
C LYS A 75 -8.37 15.42 4.94
N GLU A 76 -7.86 14.64 5.87
CA GLU A 76 -8.63 14.11 7.01
C GLU A 76 -7.74 13.63 8.14
N VAL A 77 -8.32 13.40 9.31
CA VAL A 77 -7.65 12.66 10.38
C VAL A 77 -7.89 11.17 10.19
N LEU A 78 -6.82 10.42 10.02
CA LEU A 78 -6.87 8.96 9.96
C LEU A 78 -6.82 8.39 11.37
N VAL A 79 -7.65 7.39 11.64
CA VAL A 79 -7.63 6.63 12.88
C VAL A 79 -7.16 5.22 12.56
N VAL A 80 -6.02 4.85 13.10
CA VAL A 80 -5.36 3.57 12.83
C VAL A 80 -5.30 2.75 14.12
N ALA A 81 -5.81 1.52 14.07
CA ALA A 81 -5.80 0.55 15.17
C ALA A 81 -4.64 -0.42 15.03
N THR A 82 -4.00 -0.76 16.14
CA THR A 82 -2.96 -1.80 16.24
C THR A 82 -3.02 -2.48 17.61
N ASN A 83 -2.71 -3.78 17.66
CA ASN A 83 -2.53 -4.49 18.93
C ASN A 83 -1.09 -4.40 19.49
N LEU A 84 -0.15 -3.84 18.72
CA LEU A 84 1.24 -3.66 19.16
C LEU A 84 1.34 -2.51 20.18
N SER A 85 2.13 -2.73 21.22
CA SER A 85 2.43 -1.73 22.23
C SER A 85 3.34 -0.60 21.69
N ALA A 86 3.47 0.50 22.43
CA ALA A 86 4.33 1.62 22.02
C ALA A 86 5.83 1.25 21.94
N PRO A 87 6.39 0.41 22.85
CA PRO A 87 7.74 -0.10 22.72
C PRO A 87 7.97 -1.00 21.52
N GLU A 88 6.98 -1.82 21.12
CA GLU A 88 7.08 -2.72 19.96
C GLU A 88 6.98 -1.96 18.65
N MET A 89 6.12 -0.94 18.60
CA MET A 89 5.92 -0.09 17.41
C MET A 89 5.53 1.32 17.84
N SER A 90 6.38 2.31 17.63
CA SER A 90 6.07 3.71 17.92
C SER A 90 4.84 4.20 17.13
N ALA A 91 4.17 5.27 17.58
CA ALA A 91 3.04 5.84 16.87
C ALA A 91 3.46 6.44 15.51
N GLU A 92 4.68 6.98 15.44
CA GLU A 92 5.33 7.39 14.19
C GLU A 92 5.39 6.23 13.18
N LEU A 93 5.92 5.05 13.60
CA LEU A 93 6.03 3.88 12.71
C LEU A 93 4.66 3.39 12.25
N VAL A 94 3.64 3.40 13.10
CA VAL A 94 2.26 3.10 12.70
C VAL A 94 1.79 4.07 11.61
N ALA A 95 2.03 5.36 11.76
CA ALA A 95 1.66 6.39 10.80
C ALA A 95 2.40 6.22 9.46
N VAL A 96 3.71 5.95 9.50
CA VAL A 96 4.54 5.70 8.32
C VAL A 96 4.07 4.44 7.60
N LEU A 97 3.92 3.32 8.32
CA LEU A 97 3.48 2.05 7.77
C LEU A 97 2.12 2.18 7.09
N TYR A 98 1.17 2.88 7.73
CA TYR A 98 -0.14 3.07 7.15
C TYR A 98 -0.09 3.94 5.88
N ARG A 99 0.76 4.97 5.82
CA ARG A 99 1.00 5.74 4.58
C ARG A 99 1.58 4.87 3.46
N CYS A 100 2.49 3.95 3.78
CA CYS A 100 3.04 3.00 2.80
C CYS A 100 1.97 2.06 2.22
N ARG A 101 0.86 1.79 2.93
CA ARG A 101 -0.25 0.99 2.39
C ARG A 101 -0.79 1.56 1.07
N TRP A 102 -0.88 2.89 0.95
CA TRP A 102 -1.33 3.52 -0.28
C TRP A 102 -0.45 3.22 -1.49
N GLN A 103 0.84 2.97 -1.26
CA GLN A 103 1.76 2.58 -2.34
C GLN A 103 1.39 1.22 -2.95
N VAL A 104 0.78 0.32 -2.18
CA VAL A 104 0.29 -0.97 -2.69
C VAL A 104 -0.85 -0.76 -3.69
N GLU A 105 -1.79 0.14 -3.40
CA GLU A 105 -2.87 0.48 -4.34
C GLU A 105 -2.33 1.16 -5.60
N LEU A 106 -1.37 2.09 -5.44
CA LEU A 106 -0.69 2.73 -6.57
C LEU A 106 0.08 1.69 -7.41
N PHE A 107 0.70 0.71 -6.76
CA PHE A 107 1.39 -0.37 -7.42
C PHE A 107 0.41 -1.26 -8.23
N PHE A 108 -0.70 -1.68 -7.64
CA PHE A 108 -1.72 -2.44 -8.37
C PHE A 108 -2.37 -1.63 -9.50
N ARG A 109 -2.62 -0.34 -9.28
CA ARG A 109 -3.12 0.55 -10.34
C ARG A 109 -2.11 0.64 -11.47
N TRP A 110 -0.83 0.81 -11.16
CA TRP A 110 0.25 0.86 -12.12
C TRP A 110 0.37 -0.47 -12.90
N ILE A 111 0.34 -1.63 -12.23
CA ILE A 111 0.32 -2.95 -12.89
C ILE A 111 -0.87 -3.08 -13.83
N LYS A 112 -2.05 -2.70 -13.39
CA LYS A 112 -3.24 -2.71 -14.23
C LYS A 112 -3.10 -1.83 -15.46
N CYS A 113 -2.49 -0.66 -15.33
CA CYS A 113 -2.19 0.22 -16.47
C CYS A 113 -1.17 -0.40 -17.44
N ILE A 114 -0.17 -1.11 -16.91
CA ILE A 114 0.88 -1.75 -17.70
C ILE A 114 0.34 -2.97 -18.46
N LEU A 115 -0.44 -3.84 -17.80
CA LEU A 115 -1.01 -5.03 -18.41
C LEU A 115 -2.10 -4.72 -19.44
N GLY A 116 -2.47 -3.42 -19.60
CA GLY A 116 -3.48 -3.00 -20.57
C GLY A 116 -4.79 -3.73 -20.35
N GLN A 117 -5.57 -3.31 -19.38
CA GLN A 117 -6.76 -3.98 -18.78
C GLN A 117 -7.82 -4.59 -19.74
N ARG A 118 -7.62 -4.53 -21.05
CA ARG A 118 -8.64 -4.99 -22.01
C ARG A 118 -8.46 -6.42 -22.52
N HIS A 119 -7.29 -7.02 -22.31
CA HIS A 119 -7.03 -8.37 -22.82
C HIS A 119 -6.09 -9.12 -21.87
N TRP A 120 -6.67 -9.85 -20.90
CA TRP A 120 -5.96 -10.96 -20.29
C TRP A 120 -5.77 -11.99 -21.39
N LEU A 121 -4.52 -12.37 -21.68
CA LEU A 121 -4.21 -13.41 -22.68
C LEU A 121 -4.63 -14.80 -22.19
N ALA A 122 -4.88 -14.93 -20.88
CA ALA A 122 -5.26 -16.17 -20.24
C ALA A 122 -6.60 -16.02 -19.52
N GLU A 123 -7.48 -16.99 -19.68
CA GLU A 123 -8.79 -17.06 -19.02
C GLU A 123 -8.76 -17.95 -17.77
N SER A 124 -7.75 -18.81 -17.62
CA SER A 124 -7.58 -19.67 -16.43
C SER A 124 -6.88 -18.94 -15.28
N GLU A 125 -7.21 -19.29 -14.03
CA GLU A 125 -6.59 -18.73 -12.83
C GLU A 125 -5.06 -18.88 -12.85
N THR A 126 -4.56 -20.05 -13.25
CA THR A 126 -3.12 -20.31 -13.39
C THR A 126 -2.50 -19.42 -14.46
N GLY A 127 -3.16 -19.26 -15.60
CA GLY A 127 -2.67 -18.42 -16.69
C GLY A 127 -2.62 -16.94 -16.30
N VAL A 128 -3.62 -16.44 -15.61
CA VAL A 128 -3.63 -15.08 -15.06
C VAL A 128 -2.49 -14.89 -14.05
N THR A 129 -2.27 -15.85 -13.18
CA THR A 129 -1.19 -15.83 -12.19
C THR A 129 0.18 -15.77 -12.87
N VAL A 130 0.43 -16.63 -13.86
CA VAL A 130 1.67 -16.64 -14.66
C VAL A 130 1.88 -15.30 -15.36
N GLN A 131 0.84 -14.77 -16.00
CA GLN A 131 0.91 -13.47 -16.68
C GLN A 131 1.25 -12.33 -15.73
N LEU A 132 0.69 -12.35 -14.52
CA LEU A 132 0.99 -11.37 -13.48
C LEU A 132 2.45 -11.45 -13.05
N TYR A 133 2.98 -12.65 -12.78
CA TYR A 133 4.39 -12.82 -12.42
C TYR A 133 5.34 -12.41 -13.53
N LEU A 134 5.06 -12.74 -14.78
CA LEU A 134 5.87 -12.32 -15.91
C LEU A 134 5.91 -10.78 -16.05
N ALA A 135 4.76 -10.12 -15.87
CA ALA A 135 4.70 -8.66 -15.89
C ALA A 135 5.48 -8.02 -14.73
N LEU A 136 5.43 -8.61 -13.53
CA LEU A 136 6.21 -8.17 -12.39
C LEU A 136 7.71 -8.32 -12.62
N ILE A 137 8.15 -9.47 -13.13
CA ILE A 137 9.56 -9.74 -13.47
C ILE A 137 10.04 -8.74 -14.51
N ALA A 138 9.29 -8.55 -15.60
CA ALA A 138 9.63 -7.59 -16.64
C ALA A 138 9.73 -6.14 -16.09
N ALA A 139 8.81 -5.77 -15.22
CA ALA A 139 8.82 -4.46 -14.59
C ALA A 139 10.04 -4.24 -13.68
N VAL A 140 10.41 -5.25 -12.88
CA VAL A 140 11.61 -5.19 -12.02
C VAL A 140 12.88 -5.13 -12.87
N LEU A 141 12.99 -5.95 -13.90
CA LEU A 141 14.16 -5.94 -14.82
C LEU A 141 14.30 -4.58 -15.52
N LEU A 142 13.20 -4.02 -16.02
CA LEU A 142 13.19 -2.67 -16.60
C LEU A 142 13.60 -1.61 -15.60
N GLN A 143 13.11 -1.70 -14.34
CA GLN A 143 13.48 -0.76 -13.30
C GLN A 143 14.98 -0.85 -12.96
N LEU A 144 15.54 -2.05 -12.88
CA LEU A 144 16.97 -2.26 -12.67
C LEU A 144 17.80 -1.72 -13.83
N PHE A 145 17.36 -1.95 -15.06
CA PHE A 145 18.05 -1.48 -16.26
C PHE A 145 17.98 0.05 -16.45
N THR A 146 16.82 0.64 -16.17
CA THR A 146 16.56 2.07 -16.41
C THR A 146 16.79 2.98 -15.21
N GLY A 147 16.97 2.42 -14.00
CA GLY A 147 17.08 3.15 -12.74
C GLY A 147 15.79 3.85 -12.28
N ARG A 148 14.66 3.67 -12.97
CA ARG A 148 13.38 4.30 -12.65
C ARG A 148 12.19 3.39 -12.92
N ARG A 149 11.03 3.69 -12.31
CA ARG A 149 9.80 2.92 -12.55
C ARG A 149 9.45 2.88 -14.03
N PRO A 150 9.18 1.68 -14.60
CA PRO A 150 8.75 1.55 -15.97
C PRO A 150 7.45 2.30 -16.23
N THR A 151 7.41 2.97 -17.38
CA THR A 151 6.17 3.57 -17.89
C THR A 151 5.37 2.52 -18.67
N ARG A 152 4.07 2.81 -18.90
CA ARG A 152 3.25 1.98 -19.78
C ARG A 152 3.91 1.80 -21.15
N ARG A 153 4.50 2.88 -21.70
CA ARG A 153 5.15 2.84 -23.01
C ARG A 153 6.36 1.91 -23.04
N MET A 154 7.18 1.90 -21.99
CA MET A 154 8.31 0.97 -21.87
C MET A 154 7.85 -0.49 -21.90
N MET A 155 6.76 -0.80 -21.22
CA MET A 155 6.20 -2.16 -21.21
C MET A 155 5.59 -2.55 -22.55
N GLU A 156 4.92 -1.63 -23.26
CA GLU A 156 4.44 -1.84 -24.63
C GLU A 156 5.59 -2.16 -25.59
N LEU A 157 6.72 -1.47 -25.47
CA LEU A 157 7.93 -1.75 -26.29
C LEU A 157 8.46 -3.15 -26.02
N VAL A 158 8.56 -3.58 -24.74
CA VAL A 158 8.96 -4.94 -24.38
C VAL A 158 7.97 -5.97 -24.93
N GLN A 159 6.69 -5.70 -24.82
CA GLN A 159 5.65 -6.59 -25.35
C GLN A 159 5.78 -6.75 -26.89
N TRP A 160 5.99 -5.68 -27.62
CA TRP A 160 6.19 -5.72 -29.08
C TRP A 160 7.43 -6.52 -29.47
N TYR A 161 8.52 -6.38 -28.68
CA TYR A 161 9.71 -7.19 -28.89
C TYR A 161 9.44 -8.68 -28.65
N ILE A 162 8.78 -9.04 -27.55
CA ILE A 162 8.43 -10.44 -27.23
C ILE A 162 7.52 -11.06 -28.31
N LEU A 163 6.60 -10.28 -28.86
CA LEU A 163 5.70 -10.69 -29.94
C LEU A 163 6.38 -10.74 -31.30
N GLY A 164 7.66 -10.38 -31.42
CA GLY A 164 8.39 -10.34 -32.68
C GLY A 164 7.98 -9.19 -33.61
N VAL A 165 7.21 -8.23 -33.12
CA VAL A 165 6.74 -7.05 -33.87
C VAL A 165 7.82 -5.97 -33.93
N ALA A 166 8.68 -5.90 -32.91
CA ALA A 166 9.79 -4.94 -32.82
C ALA A 166 11.13 -5.68 -32.71
N SER A 167 12.15 -5.13 -33.35
CA SER A 167 13.55 -5.56 -33.22
C SER A 167 14.19 -5.11 -31.92
N VAL A 168 15.33 -5.69 -31.54
CA VAL A 168 16.13 -5.24 -30.39
C VAL A 168 16.53 -3.75 -30.53
N ALA A 169 16.89 -3.33 -31.74
CA ALA A 169 17.27 -1.95 -32.01
C ALA A 169 16.14 -0.95 -31.79
N GLU A 170 14.90 -1.33 -32.17
CA GLU A 170 13.70 -0.51 -31.92
C GLU A 170 13.34 -0.48 -30.43
N LEU A 171 13.48 -1.62 -29.72
CA LEU A 171 13.30 -1.67 -28.28
C LEU A 171 14.27 -0.73 -27.55
N THR A 172 15.58 -0.85 -27.83
CA THR A 172 16.61 -0.04 -27.17
C THR A 172 16.45 1.45 -27.46
N SER A 173 16.28 1.82 -28.74
CA SER A 173 16.06 3.22 -29.11
C SER A 173 14.74 3.81 -28.56
N GLY A 174 13.72 2.96 -28.42
CA GLY A 174 12.46 3.31 -27.80
C GLY A 174 12.62 3.57 -26.29
N LEU A 175 13.35 2.71 -25.58
CA LEU A 175 13.66 2.87 -24.16
C LEU A 175 14.52 4.12 -23.92
N GLU A 176 15.53 4.37 -24.71
CA GLU A 176 16.37 5.60 -24.62
C GLU A 176 15.53 6.87 -24.79
N ARG A 177 14.61 6.90 -25.75
CA ARG A 177 13.68 8.03 -25.93
C ARG A 177 12.77 8.25 -24.74
N GLU A 178 12.27 7.16 -24.13
CA GLU A 178 11.46 7.26 -22.91
C GLU A 178 12.31 7.72 -21.70
N LEU A 179 13.57 7.31 -21.63
CA LEU A 179 14.51 7.74 -20.59
C LEU A 179 14.88 9.24 -20.72
N ALA A 180 14.99 9.75 -21.93
CA ALA A 180 15.25 11.17 -22.19
C ALA A 180 14.07 12.09 -21.83
N ARG A 181 12.85 11.55 -21.66
CA ARG A 181 11.69 12.33 -21.21
C ARG A 181 11.81 12.66 -19.71
N PRO A 182 11.54 13.90 -19.29
CA PRO A 182 11.52 14.24 -17.89
C PRO A 182 10.50 13.34 -17.17
N ALA A 183 10.88 12.81 -16.01
CA ALA A 183 9.96 12.01 -15.19
C ALA A 183 8.69 12.83 -14.93
N ALA A 184 7.53 12.29 -15.31
CA ALA A 184 6.27 12.94 -15.02
C ALA A 184 6.21 13.21 -13.50
N LYS A 185 6.05 14.50 -13.12
CA LYS A 185 5.84 14.87 -11.72
C LYS A 185 4.68 14.04 -11.22
N ASN A 186 4.94 13.16 -10.24
CA ASN A 186 3.89 12.45 -9.53
C ASN A 186 2.92 13.51 -9.02
N GLN A 187 1.76 13.60 -9.64
CA GLN A 187 0.65 14.31 -9.05
C GLN A 187 0.22 13.50 -7.84
N SER A 188 0.49 14.11 -6.69
CA SER A 188 0.17 13.66 -5.33
C SER A 188 -1.32 13.39 -5.17
#